data_3774d5d27145e82f3583385a0395c72d
#
_entry.id   3774d5d27145e82f3583385a0395c72d
#
_cell.length_a   1.000
_cell.length_b   1.000
_cell.length_c   1.000
_cell.angle_alpha   90.00
_cell.angle_beta   90.00
_cell.angle_gamma   90.00
#
_symmetry.space_group_name_H-M   'P 1'
#
loop_
_entity.id
_entity.type
_entity.pdbx_description
1 polymer ?
#
loop_
_entity_poly.entity_id
_entity_poly.type
_entity_poly.pdbx_seq_one_letter_code
_entity_poly.pdbx_strand_id
1 'polypeptide(L)'
;PASADALARLAGGRACDMLSAQALAFDGPLLVAPAMNPRMWAHAATQDNVATLRRRGVRILAPGNGSTACGDQGQGRLVSSDELLLACLQALAPQDMAGLRVMVTLGPTREPWDGVRFWSNPSSGRMGAALATAAWLRGATVEAVCGPGCPPLPDGVRRHDVRTAREMFEAAQSLWSEMDLGAFSAAVADFSPVPYGEAKFKKEGASDGFSVSFASNPDILRTLSLGRREGQKVLGFAAETAPDMDALMTLVRGKRQRKQADLLAGNAVNAPGCGFGTDSNSMAVLDKNGHEEIWTSQSKADVAWKLWSWLLRV
;
A
#
# COMPACT_ATOMS: atom_id res chain seq x y z
N PRO A 1 -14.39 -12.21 -20.65
CA PRO A 1 -15.24 -11.01 -20.49
C PRO A 1 -16.74 -11.37 -20.57
N ALA A 2 -17.58 -10.65 -19.83
CA ALA A 2 -19.02 -10.83 -19.90
C ALA A 2 -19.64 -9.91 -20.97
N SER A 3 -20.41 -10.48 -21.88
CA SER A 3 -21.20 -9.72 -22.85
C SER A 3 -22.49 -9.18 -22.21
N ALA A 4 -23.21 -8.28 -22.90
CA ALA A 4 -24.52 -7.81 -22.46
C ALA A 4 -25.53 -8.97 -22.32
N ASP A 5 -25.46 -9.97 -23.21
CA ASP A 5 -26.27 -11.16 -23.12
C ASP A 5 -25.92 -12.03 -21.88
N ALA A 6 -24.64 -12.22 -21.58
CA ALA A 6 -24.23 -12.92 -20.35
C ALA A 6 -24.76 -12.20 -19.08
N LEU A 7 -24.67 -10.86 -19.02
CA LEU A 7 -25.26 -10.09 -17.93
C LEU A 7 -26.78 -10.28 -17.82
N ALA A 8 -27.49 -10.28 -18.96
CA ALA A 8 -28.93 -10.47 -18.96
C ALA A 8 -29.33 -11.88 -18.47
N ARG A 9 -28.61 -12.92 -18.89
CA ARG A 9 -28.86 -14.30 -18.42
C ARG A 9 -28.65 -14.44 -16.93
N LEU A 10 -27.51 -13.93 -16.42
CA LEU A 10 -27.20 -13.97 -14.99
C LEU A 10 -28.23 -13.18 -14.17
N ALA A 11 -28.62 -11.97 -14.62
CA ALA A 11 -29.62 -11.14 -13.97
C ALA A 11 -31.02 -11.77 -13.99
N GLY A 12 -31.37 -12.46 -15.09
CA GLY A 12 -32.62 -13.17 -15.21
C GLY A 12 -32.69 -14.55 -14.55
N GLY A 13 -31.57 -15.04 -13.94
CA GLY A 13 -31.50 -16.38 -13.37
C GLY A 13 -31.69 -17.51 -14.37
N ARG A 14 -31.28 -17.29 -15.62
CA ARG A 14 -31.48 -18.27 -16.71
C ARG A 14 -30.32 -19.26 -16.75
N ALA A 15 -30.62 -20.55 -16.82
CA ALA A 15 -29.67 -21.66 -16.90
C ALA A 15 -29.70 -22.30 -18.31
N CYS A 16 -29.50 -21.48 -19.34
CA CYS A 16 -29.62 -21.93 -20.75
C CYS A 16 -28.28 -22.40 -21.35
N ASP A 17 -27.18 -22.23 -20.64
CA ASP A 17 -25.88 -22.79 -20.96
C ASP A 17 -25.13 -23.19 -19.72
N MET A 18 -23.97 -23.86 -19.87
CA MET A 18 -23.18 -24.38 -18.76
C MET A 18 -22.71 -23.25 -17.83
N LEU A 19 -22.28 -22.09 -18.37
CA LEU A 19 -21.82 -20.95 -17.61
C LEU A 19 -22.92 -20.41 -16.69
N SER A 20 -24.09 -20.12 -17.26
CA SER A 20 -25.21 -19.54 -16.52
C SER A 20 -25.82 -20.52 -15.54
N ALA A 21 -25.86 -21.83 -15.87
CA ALA A 21 -26.28 -22.88 -14.93
C ALA A 21 -25.32 -23.03 -13.76
N GLN A 22 -24.01 -23.04 -14.03
CA GLN A 22 -22.99 -23.11 -12.98
C GLN A 22 -23.00 -21.86 -12.09
N ALA A 23 -23.11 -20.67 -12.67
CA ALA A 23 -23.19 -19.43 -11.90
C ALA A 23 -24.44 -19.38 -11.00
N LEU A 24 -25.56 -19.95 -11.42
CA LEU A 24 -26.79 -20.05 -10.61
C LEU A 24 -26.64 -21.02 -9.45
N ALA A 25 -25.87 -22.12 -9.62
CA ALA A 25 -25.63 -23.13 -8.62
C ALA A 25 -24.44 -22.83 -7.70
N PHE A 26 -23.64 -21.81 -8.01
CA PHE A 26 -22.41 -21.48 -7.27
C PHE A 26 -22.71 -20.64 -6.04
N ASP A 27 -22.26 -21.13 -4.88
CA ASP A 27 -22.48 -20.48 -3.58
C ASP A 27 -21.27 -19.64 -3.10
N GLY A 28 -20.37 -19.32 -3.99
CA GLY A 28 -19.19 -18.48 -3.71
C GLY A 28 -19.29 -17.07 -4.25
N PRO A 29 -18.25 -16.23 -4.04
CA PRO A 29 -18.22 -14.88 -4.56
C PRO A 29 -18.18 -14.87 -6.09
N LEU A 30 -19.17 -14.26 -6.72
CA LEU A 30 -19.25 -14.11 -8.16
C LEU A 30 -18.69 -12.74 -8.57
N LEU A 31 -17.61 -12.78 -9.38
CA LEU A 31 -16.97 -11.62 -9.97
C LEU A 31 -17.24 -11.61 -11.47
N VAL A 32 -17.74 -10.49 -11.99
CA VAL A 32 -18.06 -10.35 -13.42
C VAL A 32 -17.33 -9.13 -13.98
N ALA A 33 -16.60 -9.35 -15.08
CA ALA A 33 -15.87 -8.31 -15.82
C ALA A 33 -16.49 -8.12 -17.21
N PRO A 34 -17.35 -7.11 -17.42
CA PRO A 34 -17.97 -6.83 -18.70
C PRO A 34 -16.97 -6.29 -19.73
N ALA A 35 -17.18 -6.66 -21.00
CA ALA A 35 -16.58 -5.99 -22.13
C ALA A 35 -17.53 -6.05 -23.33
N MET A 36 -17.84 -4.89 -23.90
CA MET A 36 -18.79 -4.74 -24.99
C MET A 36 -18.63 -3.38 -25.67
N ASN A 37 -19.36 -3.18 -26.75
CA ASN A 37 -19.46 -1.86 -27.38
C ASN A 37 -19.95 -0.80 -26.35
N PRO A 38 -19.43 0.44 -26.38
CA PRO A 38 -19.81 1.48 -25.40
C PRO A 38 -21.32 1.80 -25.41
N ARG A 39 -21.98 1.75 -26.55
CA ARG A 39 -23.43 1.97 -26.61
C ARG A 39 -24.21 0.82 -25.97
N MET A 40 -23.74 -0.42 -26.11
CA MET A 40 -24.33 -1.59 -25.45
C MET A 40 -24.14 -1.47 -23.92
N TRP A 41 -22.99 -1.02 -23.47
CA TRP A 41 -22.74 -0.79 -22.04
C TRP A 41 -23.65 0.29 -21.48
N ALA A 42 -23.79 1.43 -22.17
CA ALA A 42 -24.63 2.55 -21.74
C ALA A 42 -26.15 2.28 -21.88
N HIS A 43 -26.54 1.21 -22.55
CA HIS A 43 -27.98 0.91 -22.79
C HIS A 43 -28.69 0.62 -21.46
N ALA A 44 -29.91 1.20 -21.30
CA ALA A 44 -30.68 1.09 -20.07
C ALA A 44 -30.87 -0.36 -19.61
N ALA A 45 -31.21 -1.29 -20.52
CA ALA A 45 -31.38 -2.70 -20.18
C ALA A 45 -30.09 -3.34 -19.64
N THR A 46 -28.92 -2.95 -20.14
CA THR A 46 -27.62 -3.43 -19.61
C THR A 46 -27.38 -2.88 -18.22
N GLN A 47 -27.64 -1.60 -18.00
CA GLN A 47 -27.48 -0.98 -16.69
C GLN A 47 -28.46 -1.54 -15.64
N ASP A 48 -29.71 -1.85 -16.03
CA ASP A 48 -30.69 -2.51 -15.16
C ASP A 48 -30.23 -3.93 -14.75
N ASN A 49 -29.63 -4.69 -15.68
CA ASN A 49 -29.05 -5.99 -15.39
C ASN A 49 -27.86 -5.86 -14.41
N VAL A 50 -26.96 -4.89 -14.63
CA VAL A 50 -25.84 -4.59 -13.74
C VAL A 50 -26.35 -4.22 -12.34
N ALA A 51 -27.34 -3.34 -12.24
CA ALA A 51 -27.94 -2.93 -10.96
C ALA A 51 -28.57 -4.14 -10.23
N THR A 52 -29.25 -5.01 -10.98
CA THR A 52 -29.85 -6.23 -10.43
C THR A 52 -28.79 -7.18 -9.87
N LEU A 53 -27.71 -7.43 -10.61
CA LEU A 53 -26.61 -8.28 -10.19
C LEU A 53 -25.91 -7.71 -8.94
N ARG A 54 -25.64 -6.40 -8.92
CA ARG A 54 -25.06 -5.72 -7.75
C ARG A 54 -25.93 -5.86 -6.48
N ARG A 55 -27.25 -5.70 -6.61
CA ARG A 55 -28.18 -5.90 -5.47
C ARG A 55 -28.17 -7.33 -4.93
N ARG A 56 -27.81 -8.32 -5.78
CA ARG A 56 -27.66 -9.73 -5.40
C ARG A 56 -26.25 -10.10 -4.92
N GLY A 57 -25.38 -9.10 -4.67
CA GLY A 57 -24.03 -9.32 -4.17
C GLY A 57 -22.99 -9.69 -5.23
N VAL A 58 -23.36 -9.70 -6.54
CA VAL A 58 -22.39 -9.94 -7.61
C VAL A 58 -21.47 -8.73 -7.75
N ARG A 59 -20.18 -8.96 -7.71
CA ARG A 59 -19.17 -7.91 -7.90
C ARG A 59 -18.97 -7.66 -9.40
N ILE A 60 -19.33 -6.46 -9.86
CA ILE A 60 -19.16 -6.04 -11.25
C ILE A 60 -17.98 -5.09 -11.36
N LEU A 61 -16.96 -5.50 -12.11
CA LEU A 61 -15.84 -4.62 -12.51
C LEU A 61 -16.29 -3.80 -13.71
N ALA A 62 -16.49 -2.50 -13.51
CA ALA A 62 -16.92 -1.63 -14.61
C ALA A 62 -15.87 -1.65 -15.74
N PRO A 63 -16.29 -1.71 -17.01
CA PRO A 63 -15.34 -1.71 -18.12
C PRO A 63 -14.55 -0.40 -18.16
N GLY A 64 -13.30 -0.51 -18.59
CA GLY A 64 -12.41 0.64 -18.77
C GLY A 64 -12.81 1.51 -19.97
N ASN A 65 -12.31 2.73 -19.99
CA ASN A 65 -12.41 3.63 -21.14
C ASN A 65 -11.32 3.34 -22.18
N GLY A 66 -11.65 3.49 -23.45
CA GLY A 66 -10.70 3.36 -24.54
C GLY A 66 -11.33 2.95 -25.87
N SER A 67 -10.48 2.60 -26.84
CA SER A 67 -10.92 2.03 -28.12
C SER A 67 -11.33 0.57 -27.91
N THR A 68 -12.50 0.21 -28.42
CA THR A 68 -12.98 -1.17 -28.47
C THR A 68 -12.58 -1.84 -29.76
N ALA A 69 -12.73 -3.17 -29.87
CA ALA A 69 -12.41 -3.92 -31.09
C ALA A 69 -13.20 -3.47 -32.32
N CYS A 70 -14.36 -2.84 -32.13
CA CYS A 70 -15.20 -2.27 -33.18
C CYS A 70 -14.78 -0.86 -33.63
N GLY A 71 -13.71 -0.28 -33.02
CA GLY A 71 -13.25 1.07 -33.34
C GLY A 71 -13.97 2.19 -32.58
N ASP A 72 -15.01 1.90 -31.82
CA ASP A 72 -15.72 2.90 -31.02
C ASP A 72 -14.89 3.30 -29.79
N GLN A 73 -14.97 4.58 -29.43
CA GLN A 73 -14.33 5.15 -28.22
C GLN A 73 -15.35 5.25 -27.10
N GLY A 74 -14.92 4.90 -25.87
CA GLY A 74 -15.76 5.02 -24.69
C GLY A 74 -15.57 3.91 -23.67
N GLN A 75 -16.47 3.85 -22.69
CA GLN A 75 -16.48 2.82 -21.65
C GLN A 75 -17.03 1.50 -22.22
N GLY A 76 -16.18 0.49 -22.37
CA GLY A 76 -16.58 -0.80 -22.94
C GLY A 76 -15.43 -1.80 -23.04
N ARG A 77 -14.20 -1.33 -22.76
CA ARG A 77 -12.99 -2.18 -22.78
C ARG A 77 -12.90 -3.03 -21.52
N LEU A 78 -12.47 -4.29 -21.67
CA LEU A 78 -12.15 -5.11 -20.50
C LEU A 78 -11.12 -4.40 -19.63
N VAL A 79 -11.31 -4.42 -18.32
CA VAL A 79 -10.31 -3.97 -17.33
C VAL A 79 -8.98 -4.70 -17.52
N SER A 80 -7.89 -4.12 -17.06
CA SER A 80 -6.55 -4.70 -17.18
C SER A 80 -6.44 -6.05 -16.46
N SER A 81 -5.46 -6.86 -16.86
CA SER A 81 -5.18 -8.14 -16.19
C SER A 81 -4.83 -7.96 -14.71
N ASP A 82 -4.12 -6.86 -14.39
CA ASP A 82 -3.72 -6.55 -13.02
C ASP A 82 -4.93 -6.17 -12.16
N GLU A 83 -5.87 -5.36 -12.69
CA GLU A 83 -7.12 -5.05 -12.00
C GLU A 83 -7.99 -6.30 -11.79
N LEU A 84 -8.07 -7.19 -12.79
CA LEU A 84 -8.76 -8.48 -12.68
C LEU A 84 -8.13 -9.33 -11.57
N LEU A 85 -6.80 -9.47 -11.57
CA LEU A 85 -6.08 -10.24 -10.57
C LEU A 85 -6.33 -9.69 -9.16
N LEU A 86 -6.19 -8.37 -8.98
CA LEU A 86 -6.44 -7.73 -7.67
C LEU A 86 -7.89 -7.93 -7.21
N ALA A 87 -8.86 -7.84 -8.11
CA ALA A 87 -10.26 -8.06 -7.77
C ALA A 87 -10.55 -9.51 -7.39
N CYS A 88 -9.92 -10.49 -8.06
CA CYS A 88 -10.00 -11.90 -7.68
C CYS A 88 -9.36 -12.15 -6.30
N LEU A 89 -8.16 -11.61 -6.07
CA LEU A 89 -7.47 -11.72 -4.77
C LEU A 89 -8.30 -11.12 -3.64
N GLN A 90 -8.94 -9.96 -3.88
CA GLN A 90 -9.80 -9.32 -2.88
C GLN A 90 -11.09 -10.13 -2.61
N ALA A 91 -11.65 -10.78 -3.63
CA ALA A 91 -12.83 -11.63 -3.44
C ALA A 91 -12.53 -12.91 -2.66
N LEU A 92 -11.30 -13.41 -2.74
CA LEU A 92 -10.84 -14.62 -2.05
C LEU A 92 -10.19 -14.33 -0.69
N ALA A 93 -9.79 -13.09 -0.43
CA ALA A 93 -9.14 -12.70 0.81
C ALA A 93 -10.12 -12.78 1.99
N PRO A 94 -9.65 -13.17 3.19
CA PRO A 94 -10.45 -13.02 4.40
C PRO A 94 -10.73 -11.52 4.59
N GLN A 95 -11.99 -11.15 4.78
CA GLN A 95 -12.39 -9.76 4.98
C GLN A 95 -12.27 -9.37 6.47
N ASP A 96 -11.21 -9.82 7.13
CA ASP A 96 -10.96 -9.68 8.56
C ASP A 96 -10.45 -8.30 8.99
N MET A 97 -10.21 -7.41 8.01
CA MET A 97 -9.95 -5.98 8.23
C MET A 97 -11.12 -5.09 7.76
N ALA A 98 -12.27 -5.69 7.43
CA ALA A 98 -13.45 -4.93 7.04
C ALA A 98 -13.90 -3.99 8.16
N GLY A 99 -14.17 -2.73 7.83
CA GLY A 99 -14.53 -1.67 8.77
C GLY A 99 -13.34 -1.00 9.48
N LEU A 100 -12.13 -1.52 9.36
CA LEU A 100 -10.93 -0.89 9.90
C LEU A 100 -10.41 0.20 8.96
N ARG A 101 -9.93 1.29 9.56
CA ARG A 101 -9.21 2.37 8.87
C ARG A 101 -7.71 2.23 9.10
N VAL A 102 -6.96 2.14 8.04
CA VAL A 102 -5.52 1.84 8.06
C VAL A 102 -4.74 2.96 7.42
N MET A 103 -3.73 3.48 8.09
CA MET A 103 -2.75 4.40 7.51
C MET A 103 -1.43 3.69 7.24
N VAL A 104 -0.85 3.91 6.06
CA VAL A 104 0.48 3.43 5.71
C VAL A 104 1.35 4.59 5.25
N THR A 105 2.49 4.83 5.91
CA THR A 105 3.52 5.72 5.37
C THR A 105 4.52 4.91 4.55
N LEU A 106 4.88 5.37 3.36
CA LEU A 106 5.75 4.62 2.45
C LEU A 106 6.64 5.49 1.57
N GLY A 107 7.72 4.91 1.08
CA GLY A 107 8.70 5.58 0.24
C GLY A 107 9.73 6.39 1.02
N PRO A 108 10.67 7.04 0.32
CA PRO A 108 11.63 7.95 0.93
C PRO A 108 11.02 9.33 1.14
N THR A 109 11.64 10.14 1.99
CA THR A 109 11.47 11.61 1.94
C THR A 109 12.65 12.23 1.19
N ARG A 110 12.44 13.41 0.61
CA ARG A 110 13.47 14.20 -0.07
C ARG A 110 13.54 15.57 0.55
N GLU A 111 14.64 15.81 1.24
CA GLU A 111 14.89 17.06 1.96
C GLU A 111 15.69 18.01 1.05
N PRO A 112 15.08 19.08 0.52
CA PRO A 112 15.72 19.94 -0.44
C PRO A 112 16.86 20.74 0.22
N TRP A 113 17.99 20.87 -0.49
CA TRP A 113 19.08 21.75 -0.09
C TRP A 113 19.17 22.99 -1.00
N ASP A 114 19.12 22.75 -2.31
CA ASP A 114 19.04 23.84 -3.31
C ASP A 114 17.96 23.51 -4.36
N GLY A 115 17.80 24.31 -5.39
CA GLY A 115 16.81 24.12 -6.45
C GLY A 115 16.98 22.79 -7.24
N VAL A 116 18.06 22.06 -7.03
CA VAL A 116 18.38 20.83 -7.78
C VAL A 116 18.67 19.63 -6.86
N ARG A 117 19.35 19.85 -5.74
CA ARG A 117 19.88 18.79 -4.87
C ARG A 117 19.04 18.62 -3.62
N PHE A 118 18.95 17.37 -3.16
CA PHE A 118 18.23 17.00 -1.96
C PHE A 118 18.97 15.87 -1.23
N TRP A 119 18.72 15.75 0.08
CA TRP A 119 19.11 14.62 0.91
C TRP A 119 17.96 13.62 0.97
N SER A 120 18.26 12.32 0.89
CA SER A 120 17.23 11.27 0.90
C SER A 120 17.82 9.92 1.28
N ASN A 121 17.00 9.05 1.85
CA ASN A 121 17.32 7.64 2.04
C ASN A 121 16.98 6.83 0.78
N PRO A 122 17.77 5.80 0.43
CA PRO A 122 17.40 4.89 -0.65
C PRO A 122 16.19 4.07 -0.22
N SER A 123 15.05 4.26 -0.88
CA SER A 123 13.84 3.48 -0.67
C SER A 123 13.00 3.46 -1.94
N SER A 124 12.45 2.32 -2.29
CA SER A 124 11.55 2.15 -3.42
C SER A 124 10.07 2.19 -3.03
N GLY A 125 9.73 2.27 -1.75
CA GLY A 125 8.37 2.23 -1.25
C GLY A 125 7.64 0.88 -1.40
N ARG A 126 8.28 -0.15 -1.97
CA ARG A 126 7.64 -1.45 -2.29
C ARG A 126 7.08 -2.17 -1.08
N MET A 127 7.75 -2.10 0.09
CA MET A 127 7.23 -2.75 1.31
C MET A 127 5.94 -2.09 1.79
N GLY A 128 5.91 -0.75 1.82
CA GLY A 128 4.70 -0.02 2.18
C GLY A 128 3.57 -0.19 1.16
N ALA A 129 3.89 -0.26 -0.13
CA ALA A 129 2.89 -0.58 -1.15
C ALA A 129 2.30 -1.98 -0.96
N ALA A 130 3.12 -2.98 -0.60
CA ALA A 130 2.63 -4.32 -0.26
C ALA A 130 1.73 -4.31 0.98
N LEU A 131 2.07 -3.53 2.03
CA LEU A 131 1.24 -3.36 3.22
C LEU A 131 -0.10 -2.70 2.89
N ALA A 132 -0.09 -1.60 2.13
CA ALA A 132 -1.32 -0.91 1.72
C ALA A 132 -2.23 -1.83 0.88
N THR A 133 -1.64 -2.56 -0.07
CA THR A 133 -2.37 -3.53 -0.91
C THR A 133 -2.95 -4.68 -0.08
N ALA A 134 -2.16 -5.27 0.83
CA ALA A 134 -2.62 -6.37 1.67
C ALA A 134 -3.77 -5.96 2.61
N ALA A 135 -3.70 -4.76 3.22
CA ALA A 135 -4.78 -4.25 4.05
C ALA A 135 -6.06 -4.00 3.22
N TRP A 136 -5.93 -3.40 2.05
CA TRP A 136 -7.04 -3.17 1.13
C TRP A 136 -7.67 -4.47 0.63
N LEU A 137 -6.87 -5.47 0.26
CA LEU A 137 -7.36 -6.81 -0.13
C LEU A 137 -8.18 -7.46 0.98
N ARG A 138 -7.82 -7.23 2.25
CA ARG A 138 -8.50 -7.76 3.45
C ARG A 138 -9.69 -6.91 3.92
N GLY A 139 -10.10 -5.92 3.13
CA GLY A 139 -11.31 -5.13 3.33
C GLY A 139 -11.14 -3.83 4.11
N ALA A 140 -9.92 -3.43 4.46
CA ALA A 140 -9.68 -2.15 5.13
C ALA A 140 -9.91 -0.95 4.21
N THR A 141 -10.31 0.18 4.80
CA THR A 141 -10.18 1.50 4.17
C THR A 141 -8.76 2.00 4.40
N VAL A 142 -8.01 2.24 3.32
CA VAL A 142 -6.57 2.53 3.41
C VAL A 142 -6.25 3.95 2.95
N GLU A 143 -5.54 4.68 3.80
CA GLU A 143 -4.92 5.99 3.54
C GLU A 143 -3.40 5.80 3.43
N ALA A 144 -2.81 6.13 2.30
CA ALA A 144 -1.39 5.94 2.01
C ALA A 144 -0.66 7.28 1.89
N VAL A 145 0.24 7.60 2.83
CA VAL A 145 1.09 8.79 2.78
C VAL A 145 2.38 8.44 2.06
N CYS A 146 2.52 8.94 0.83
CA CYS A 146 3.50 8.49 -0.14
C CYS A 146 4.62 9.51 -0.36
N GLY A 147 5.84 9.13 -0.06
CA GLY A 147 7.03 9.86 -0.49
C GLY A 147 7.29 9.70 -2.00
N PRO A 148 8.25 10.45 -2.57
CA PRO A 148 8.50 10.47 -4.00
C PRO A 148 8.96 9.11 -4.56
N GLY A 149 8.45 8.73 -5.73
CA GLY A 149 8.86 7.51 -6.44
C GLY A 149 8.22 6.21 -5.89
N CYS A 150 7.17 6.31 -5.08
CA CYS A 150 6.41 5.14 -4.65
C CYS A 150 5.73 4.41 -5.81
N PRO A 151 5.62 3.08 -5.74
CA PRO A 151 4.88 2.29 -6.73
C PRO A 151 3.41 2.72 -6.84
N PRO A 152 2.72 2.36 -7.94
CA PRO A 152 1.27 2.46 -8.01
C PRO A 152 0.61 1.62 -6.92
N LEU A 153 -0.55 2.06 -6.46
CA LEU A 153 -1.40 1.38 -5.48
C LEU A 153 -2.73 1.04 -6.13
N PRO A 154 -3.49 0.07 -5.59
CA PRO A 154 -4.86 -0.19 -6.03
C PRO A 154 -5.73 1.09 -5.97
N ASP A 155 -6.64 1.28 -6.92
CA ASP A 155 -7.51 2.46 -7.00
C ASP A 155 -8.38 2.68 -5.75
N GLY A 156 -8.62 1.61 -4.99
CA GLY A 156 -9.34 1.69 -3.71
C GLY A 156 -8.51 2.20 -2.53
N VAL A 157 -7.22 2.46 -2.71
CA VAL A 157 -6.33 3.05 -1.69
C VAL A 157 -6.24 4.55 -1.93
N ARG A 158 -6.60 5.37 -0.93
CA ARG A 158 -6.46 6.82 -1.03
C ARG A 158 -5.01 7.22 -0.84
N ARG A 159 -4.44 7.93 -1.82
CA ARG A 159 -3.05 8.34 -1.85
C ARG A 159 -2.89 9.82 -1.50
N HIS A 160 -1.95 10.11 -0.59
CA HIS A 160 -1.51 11.44 -0.19
C HIS A 160 -0.03 11.60 -0.54
N ASP A 161 0.27 12.31 -1.60
CA ASP A 161 1.65 12.54 -2.04
C ASP A 161 2.29 13.65 -1.22
N VAL A 162 3.48 13.36 -0.67
CA VAL A 162 4.30 14.27 0.12
C VAL A 162 5.74 14.21 -0.35
N ARG A 163 6.55 15.21 -0.02
CA ARG A 163 7.94 15.28 -0.46
C ARG A 163 8.92 15.21 0.71
N THR A 164 8.69 15.95 1.77
CA THR A 164 9.61 16.10 2.90
C THR A 164 9.14 15.32 4.13
N ALA A 165 10.04 15.12 5.10
CA ALA A 165 9.71 14.51 6.38
C ALA A 165 8.65 15.33 7.15
N ARG A 166 8.70 16.66 7.05
CA ARG A 166 7.71 17.54 7.66
C ARG A 166 6.33 17.37 7.04
N GLU A 167 6.24 17.40 5.70
CA GLU A 167 4.97 17.16 4.99
C GLU A 167 4.40 15.78 5.31
N MET A 168 5.25 14.75 5.37
CA MET A 168 4.83 13.39 5.75
C MET A 168 4.31 13.32 7.18
N PHE A 169 4.97 14.02 8.11
CA PHE A 169 4.52 14.12 9.50
C PHE A 169 3.17 14.81 9.61
N GLU A 170 3.01 15.98 8.98
CA GLU A 170 1.77 16.76 9.00
C GLU A 170 0.59 15.98 8.39
N ALA A 171 0.80 15.35 7.24
CA ALA A 171 -0.21 14.49 6.60
C ALA A 171 -0.57 13.29 7.49
N ALA A 172 0.43 12.57 8.01
CA ALA A 172 0.19 11.43 8.88
C ALA A 172 -0.52 11.84 10.19
N GLN A 173 -0.14 12.96 10.79
CA GLN A 173 -0.74 13.47 12.02
C GLN A 173 -2.21 13.87 11.81
N SER A 174 -2.53 14.51 10.69
CA SER A 174 -3.90 14.92 10.39
C SER A 174 -4.85 13.72 10.20
N LEU A 175 -4.35 12.60 9.67
CA LEU A 175 -5.12 11.39 9.45
C LEU A 175 -5.23 10.52 10.70
N TRP A 176 -4.18 10.51 11.55
CA TRP A 176 -3.98 9.51 12.61
C TRP A 176 -5.14 9.40 13.59
N SER A 177 -5.78 10.50 13.96
CA SER A 177 -6.89 10.49 14.91
C SER A 177 -8.09 9.64 14.46
N GLU A 178 -8.24 9.41 13.17
CA GLU A 178 -9.34 8.64 12.59
C GLU A 178 -8.95 7.19 12.22
N MET A 179 -7.68 6.82 12.37
CA MET A 179 -7.19 5.49 12.01
C MET A 179 -7.29 4.50 13.18
N ASP A 180 -7.46 3.23 12.86
CA ASP A 180 -7.41 2.14 13.82
C ASP A 180 -6.01 1.50 13.86
N LEU A 181 -5.37 1.38 12.69
CA LEU A 181 -4.05 0.79 12.53
C LEU A 181 -3.14 1.75 11.75
N GLY A 182 -1.86 1.79 12.14
CA GLY A 182 -0.83 2.53 11.40
C GLY A 182 0.39 1.66 11.10
N ALA A 183 0.83 1.63 9.84
CA ALA A 183 2.10 1.04 9.44
C ALA A 183 3.08 2.13 8.97
N PHE A 184 4.17 2.29 9.69
CA PHE A 184 5.17 3.32 9.46
C PHE A 184 6.39 2.71 8.77
N SER A 185 6.30 2.54 7.44
CA SER A 185 7.33 1.88 6.63
C SER A 185 8.14 2.84 5.75
N ALA A 186 7.83 4.13 5.81
CA ALA A 186 8.58 5.15 5.08
C ALA A 186 10.05 5.23 5.55
N ALA A 187 10.96 5.43 4.62
CA ALA A 187 12.37 5.72 4.90
C ALA A 187 12.57 7.23 5.07
N VAL A 188 12.06 7.74 6.19
CA VAL A 188 12.16 9.16 6.55
C VAL A 188 13.61 9.52 6.83
N ALA A 189 14.09 10.63 6.30
CA ALA A 189 15.41 11.16 6.66
C ALA A 189 15.37 11.71 8.10
N ASP A 190 16.30 11.28 8.94
CA ASP A 190 16.40 11.77 10.34
C ASP A 190 16.80 13.25 10.40
N PHE A 191 17.46 13.74 9.35
CA PHE A 191 17.96 15.13 9.25
C PHE A 191 17.64 15.72 7.88
N SER A 192 17.33 17.02 7.89
CA SER A 192 17.22 17.85 6.68
C SER A 192 18.39 18.83 6.58
N PRO A 193 18.99 19.02 5.40
CA PRO A 193 19.96 20.10 5.23
C PRO A 193 19.27 21.44 5.42
N VAL A 194 19.96 22.39 6.06
CA VAL A 194 19.52 23.79 6.07
C VAL A 194 19.54 24.30 4.65
N PRO A 195 18.42 24.82 4.10
CA PRO A 195 18.34 25.17 2.69
C PRO A 195 19.37 26.23 2.30
N TYR A 196 20.08 25.98 1.20
CA TYR A 196 20.93 26.99 0.56
C TYR A 196 20.09 28.08 -0.11
N GLY A 197 18.95 27.69 -0.70
CA GLY A 197 18.03 28.55 -1.42
C GLY A 197 17.47 27.87 -2.67
N GLU A 198 16.70 28.62 -3.46
CA GLU A 198 16.09 28.10 -4.70
C GLU A 198 17.09 28.00 -5.85
N ALA A 199 18.14 28.82 -5.85
CA ALA A 199 19.17 28.80 -6.88
C ALA A 199 20.10 27.60 -6.70
N LYS A 200 20.53 27.01 -7.83
CA LYS A 200 21.55 25.96 -7.81
C LYS A 200 22.88 26.49 -7.24
N PHE A 201 23.41 25.86 -6.21
CA PHE A 201 24.73 26.15 -5.66
C PHE A 201 25.83 26.00 -6.73
N LYS A 202 26.65 27.03 -6.94
CA LYS A 202 27.77 27.05 -7.89
C LYS A 202 29.09 26.75 -7.20
N LYS A 203 29.95 25.99 -7.84
CA LYS A 203 31.29 25.63 -7.33
C LYS A 203 32.31 26.77 -7.36
N GLU A 204 32.01 27.88 -8.05
CA GLU A 204 32.92 29.02 -8.18
C GLU A 204 33.20 29.60 -6.80
N GLY A 205 34.45 29.50 -6.34
CA GLY A 205 34.88 29.94 -5.01
C GLY A 205 34.96 28.86 -3.92
N ALA A 206 34.61 27.60 -4.21
CA ALA A 206 34.66 26.47 -3.26
C ALA A 206 35.75 25.46 -3.68
N SER A 207 37.01 25.93 -3.86
CA SER A 207 38.11 25.08 -4.31
C SER A 207 38.45 23.96 -3.33
N ASP A 208 38.25 24.16 -2.02
CA ASP A 208 38.67 23.24 -0.95
C ASP A 208 37.52 22.50 -0.26
N GLY A 209 36.34 22.47 -0.89
CA GLY A 209 35.12 21.86 -0.34
C GLY A 209 34.16 22.87 0.29
N PHE A 210 33.05 22.35 0.82
CA PHE A 210 32.05 23.16 1.54
C PHE A 210 31.36 22.31 2.61
N SER A 211 30.78 22.95 3.61
CA SER A 211 30.03 22.31 4.69
C SER A 211 28.53 22.56 4.52
N VAL A 212 27.72 21.58 4.85
CA VAL A 212 26.25 21.68 4.91
C VAL A 212 25.81 21.44 6.35
N SER A 213 25.08 22.37 6.92
CA SER A 213 24.43 22.20 8.22
C SER A 213 23.13 21.41 8.09
N PHE A 214 22.83 20.59 9.10
CA PHE A 214 21.62 19.79 9.14
C PHE A 214 20.80 20.10 10.40
N ALA A 215 19.48 20.06 10.26
CA ALA A 215 18.50 20.14 11.35
C ALA A 215 17.75 18.80 11.49
N SER A 216 17.36 18.45 12.71
CA SER A 216 16.60 17.21 12.97
C SER A 216 15.20 17.28 12.42
N ASN A 217 14.74 16.19 11.82
CA ASN A 217 13.37 15.98 11.39
C ASN A 217 12.50 15.38 12.51
N PRO A 218 11.17 15.50 12.44
CA PRO A 218 10.27 14.86 13.40
C PRO A 218 10.34 13.34 13.27
N ASP A 219 10.39 12.64 14.41
CA ASP A 219 10.27 11.19 14.50
C ASP A 219 8.79 10.79 14.41
N ILE A 220 8.31 10.52 13.20
CA ILE A 220 6.91 10.26 12.90
C ILE A 220 6.39 9.05 13.68
N LEU A 221 7.09 7.92 13.58
CA LEU A 221 6.71 6.68 14.27
C LEU A 221 6.59 6.90 15.78
N ARG A 222 7.62 7.48 16.41
CA ARG A 222 7.63 7.69 17.85
C ARG A 222 6.53 8.66 18.28
N THR A 223 6.40 9.79 17.60
CA THR A 223 5.44 10.82 17.96
C THR A 223 4.01 10.30 17.90
N LEU A 224 3.65 9.61 16.81
CA LEU A 224 2.31 9.09 16.64
C LEU A 224 2.02 7.85 17.50
N SER A 225 3.05 7.03 17.79
CA SER A 225 2.92 5.93 18.75
C SER A 225 2.63 6.41 20.16
N LEU A 226 3.30 7.46 20.61
CA LEU A 226 3.08 8.03 21.95
C LEU A 226 1.74 8.78 22.07
N GLY A 227 1.31 9.41 20.97
CA GLY A 227 0.05 10.17 20.92
C GLY A 227 -1.17 9.34 20.50
N ARG A 228 -1.06 8.00 20.44
CA ARG A 228 -2.17 7.14 20.02
C ARG A 228 -3.28 7.08 21.06
N ARG A 229 -4.53 7.00 20.60
CA ARG A 229 -5.69 6.71 21.43
C ARG A 229 -5.75 5.22 21.79
N GLU A 230 -6.53 4.88 22.81
CA GLU A 230 -6.81 3.49 23.16
C GLU A 230 -7.41 2.74 21.97
N GLY A 231 -6.96 1.50 21.76
CA GLY A 231 -7.40 0.64 20.64
C GLY A 231 -6.62 0.83 19.33
N GLN A 232 -5.90 1.94 19.15
CA GLN A 232 -5.02 2.10 17.99
C GLN A 232 -3.79 1.20 18.10
N LYS A 233 -3.42 0.54 17.00
CA LYS A 233 -2.21 -0.31 16.95
C LYS A 233 -1.20 0.21 15.93
N VAL A 234 0.07 0.05 16.26
CA VAL A 234 1.20 0.61 15.49
C VAL A 234 2.16 -0.48 15.07
N LEU A 235 2.38 -0.59 13.77
CA LEU A 235 3.46 -1.34 13.14
C LEU A 235 4.58 -0.39 12.73
N GLY A 236 5.76 -0.56 13.29
CA GLY A 236 6.97 0.17 12.91
C GLY A 236 7.93 -0.66 12.08
N PHE A 237 8.81 0.02 11.36
CA PHE A 237 9.90 -0.59 10.61
C PHE A 237 11.25 -0.07 11.07
N ALA A 238 12.27 -0.94 10.99
CA ALA A 238 13.66 -0.63 11.27
C ALA A 238 14.55 -1.19 10.14
N ALA A 239 15.24 -0.30 9.43
CA ALA A 239 16.28 -0.66 8.48
C ALA A 239 17.63 -0.57 9.20
N GLU A 240 18.36 -1.68 9.33
CA GLU A 240 19.57 -1.77 10.12
C GLU A 240 20.73 -2.39 9.34
N THR A 241 21.93 -2.03 9.72
CA THR A 241 23.13 -2.76 9.33
C THR A 241 23.45 -3.78 10.42
N ALA A 242 23.27 -5.06 10.13
CA ALA A 242 23.53 -6.14 11.08
C ALA A 242 24.30 -7.28 10.39
N PRO A 243 25.26 -7.93 11.09
CA PRO A 243 26.04 -9.03 10.51
C PRO A 243 25.20 -10.30 10.35
N ASP A 244 24.21 -10.53 11.18
CA ASP A 244 23.33 -11.69 11.19
C ASP A 244 21.94 -11.36 11.76
N MET A 245 21.06 -12.33 11.80
CA MET A 245 19.67 -12.17 12.25
C MET A 245 19.54 -12.00 13.77
N ASP A 246 20.46 -12.53 14.56
CA ASP A 246 20.46 -12.39 16.03
C ASP A 246 20.88 -10.97 16.45
N ALA A 247 21.90 -10.43 15.78
CA ALA A 247 22.29 -9.04 15.92
C ALA A 247 21.15 -8.08 15.48
N LEU A 248 20.48 -8.39 14.38
CA LEU A 248 19.31 -7.64 13.93
C LEU A 248 18.19 -7.67 14.98
N MET A 249 17.86 -8.83 15.53
CA MET A 249 16.83 -8.96 16.58
C MET A 249 17.18 -8.12 17.82
N THR A 250 18.45 -8.08 18.19
CA THR A 250 18.92 -7.24 19.33
C THR A 250 18.67 -5.75 19.07
N LEU A 251 18.93 -5.28 17.85
CA LEU A 251 18.64 -3.90 17.44
C LEU A 251 17.13 -3.61 17.42
N VAL A 252 16.35 -4.58 16.94
CA VAL A 252 14.86 -4.48 16.90
C VAL A 252 14.29 -4.36 18.32
N ARG A 253 14.78 -5.15 19.29
CA ARG A 253 14.36 -5.04 20.72
C ARG A 253 14.56 -3.62 21.25
N GLY A 254 15.76 -3.07 21.10
CA GLY A 254 16.07 -1.71 21.55
C GLY A 254 15.24 -0.64 20.86
N LYS A 255 15.01 -0.76 19.54
CA LYS A 255 14.17 0.19 18.79
C LYS A 255 12.70 0.11 19.19
N ARG A 256 12.14 -1.09 19.36
CA ARG A 256 10.73 -1.24 19.75
C ARG A 256 10.43 -0.50 21.06
N GLN A 257 11.27 -0.66 22.08
CA GLN A 257 11.10 0.03 23.34
C GLN A 257 11.12 1.55 23.18
N ARG A 258 12.06 2.09 22.39
CA ARG A 258 12.17 3.54 22.15
C ARG A 258 11.00 4.10 21.32
N LYS A 259 10.50 3.34 20.35
CA LYS A 259 9.43 3.77 19.44
C LYS A 259 8.03 3.47 19.96
N GLN A 260 7.88 2.65 21.01
CA GLN A 260 6.60 2.26 21.62
C GLN A 260 5.61 1.63 20.62
N ALA A 261 6.12 0.95 19.59
CA ALA A 261 5.29 0.23 18.60
C ALA A 261 4.71 -1.06 19.21
N ASP A 262 3.51 -1.44 18.80
CA ASP A 262 2.90 -2.73 19.17
C ASP A 262 3.59 -3.89 18.47
N LEU A 263 4.02 -3.68 17.22
CA LEU A 263 4.80 -4.61 16.42
C LEU A 263 5.94 -3.84 15.73
N LEU A 264 7.17 -4.35 15.78
CA LEU A 264 8.31 -3.80 15.04
C LEU A 264 8.92 -4.86 14.15
N ALA A 265 9.12 -4.52 12.89
CA ALA A 265 9.73 -5.37 11.88
C ALA A 265 11.06 -4.77 11.42
N GLY A 266 12.17 -5.47 11.67
CA GLY A 266 13.51 -5.06 11.24
C GLY A 266 14.01 -5.83 10.04
N ASN A 267 14.73 -5.17 9.12
CA ASN A 267 15.45 -5.82 8.04
C ASN A 267 16.90 -5.36 7.98
N ALA A 268 17.82 -6.28 7.65
CA ALA A 268 19.22 -5.96 7.39
C ALA A 268 19.37 -5.41 5.97
N VAL A 269 19.84 -4.15 5.85
CA VAL A 269 20.00 -3.50 4.54
C VAL A 269 21.30 -3.88 3.82
N ASN A 270 22.24 -4.49 4.54
CA ASN A 270 23.55 -4.93 4.02
C ASN A 270 23.59 -6.42 3.65
N ALA A 271 22.51 -7.18 3.86
CA ALA A 271 22.48 -8.60 3.52
C ALA A 271 22.29 -8.82 2.00
N PRO A 272 23.04 -9.76 1.36
CA PRO A 272 22.87 -10.08 -0.06
C PRO A 272 21.42 -10.50 -0.38
N GLY A 273 20.82 -9.91 -1.42
CA GLY A 273 19.45 -10.21 -1.84
C GLY A 273 18.36 -9.66 -0.93
N CYS A 274 18.71 -8.90 0.11
CA CYS A 274 17.79 -8.23 1.05
C CYS A 274 18.00 -6.71 0.98
N GLY A 275 16.98 -5.94 1.35
CA GLY A 275 17.11 -4.49 1.46
C GLY A 275 16.32 -3.70 0.42
N PHE A 276 16.83 -2.51 0.09
CA PHE A 276 16.14 -1.59 -0.81
C PHE A 276 16.12 -2.10 -2.25
N GLY A 277 14.95 -2.05 -2.89
CA GLY A 277 14.80 -2.39 -4.31
C GLY A 277 14.63 -3.88 -4.63
N THR A 278 14.80 -4.79 -3.68
CA THR A 278 14.57 -6.24 -3.86
C THR A 278 13.10 -6.62 -3.72
N ASP A 279 12.70 -7.78 -4.24
CA ASP A 279 11.33 -8.29 -4.13
C ASP A 279 11.13 -9.18 -2.89
N SER A 280 12.22 -9.65 -2.27
CA SER A 280 12.22 -10.44 -1.05
C SER A 280 12.82 -9.67 0.14
N ASN A 281 12.46 -10.09 1.34
CA ASN A 281 13.03 -9.61 2.60
C ASN A 281 13.28 -10.75 3.58
N SER A 282 14.36 -10.60 4.39
CA SER A 282 14.53 -11.34 5.63
C SER A 282 14.26 -10.36 6.78
N MET A 283 13.42 -10.76 7.73
CA MET A 283 12.88 -9.88 8.76
C MET A 283 13.08 -10.48 10.15
N ALA A 284 13.44 -9.64 11.11
CA ALA A 284 13.30 -9.92 12.53
C ALA A 284 12.07 -9.16 13.04
N VAL A 285 11.09 -9.84 13.61
CA VAL A 285 9.82 -9.25 14.02
C VAL A 285 9.60 -9.48 15.51
N LEU A 286 9.20 -8.45 16.23
CA LEU A 286 8.99 -8.46 17.68
C LEU A 286 7.72 -7.69 18.03
N ASP A 287 6.83 -8.28 18.84
CA ASP A 287 5.63 -7.61 19.35
C ASP A 287 5.83 -7.02 20.77
N LYS A 288 4.81 -6.30 21.25
CA LYS A 288 4.83 -5.67 22.58
C LYS A 288 4.82 -6.67 23.73
N ASN A 289 4.39 -7.90 23.51
CA ASN A 289 4.31 -8.98 24.50
C ASN A 289 5.62 -9.78 24.58
N GLY A 290 6.59 -9.48 23.69
CA GLY A 290 7.89 -10.15 23.65
C GLY A 290 7.95 -11.39 22.75
N HIS A 291 6.92 -11.67 21.94
CA HIS A 291 7.00 -12.73 20.94
C HIS A 291 7.88 -12.28 19.78
N GLU A 292 8.78 -13.16 19.36
CA GLU A 292 9.78 -12.90 18.33
C GLU A 292 9.73 -13.95 17.23
N GLU A 293 9.87 -13.51 15.99
CA GLU A 293 10.03 -14.40 14.85
C GLU A 293 11.11 -13.89 13.90
N ILE A 294 11.82 -14.81 13.27
CA ILE A 294 12.75 -14.54 12.17
C ILE A 294 12.17 -15.15 10.90
N TRP A 295 12.00 -14.33 9.88
CA TRP A 295 11.52 -14.74 8.57
C TRP A 295 12.63 -14.57 7.54
N THR A 296 12.99 -15.64 6.85
CA THR A 296 14.05 -15.62 5.84
C THR A 296 13.47 -15.67 4.45
N SER A 297 13.98 -14.81 3.56
CA SER A 297 13.72 -14.82 2.11
C SER A 297 12.24 -14.93 1.71
N GLN A 298 11.38 -14.10 2.29
CA GLN A 298 9.96 -14.06 1.95
C GLN A 298 9.65 -12.92 0.99
N SER A 299 8.62 -13.09 0.15
CA SER A 299 8.11 -12.01 -0.68
C SER A 299 7.58 -10.85 0.17
N LYS A 300 7.65 -9.61 -0.34
CA LYS A 300 7.07 -8.46 0.37
C LYS A 300 5.55 -8.58 0.59
N ALA A 301 4.86 -9.29 -0.31
CA ALA A 301 3.44 -9.58 -0.16
C ALA A 301 3.17 -10.52 1.02
N ASP A 302 3.93 -11.62 1.15
CA ASP A 302 3.81 -12.57 2.26
C ASP A 302 4.16 -11.89 3.60
N VAL A 303 5.24 -11.10 3.62
CA VAL A 303 5.64 -10.31 4.79
C VAL A 303 4.50 -9.37 5.21
N ALA A 304 3.94 -8.61 4.28
CA ALA A 304 2.85 -7.67 4.56
C ALA A 304 1.62 -8.40 5.13
N TRP A 305 1.25 -9.54 4.53
CA TRP A 305 0.14 -10.35 4.99
C TRP A 305 0.32 -10.87 6.42
N LYS A 306 1.50 -11.42 6.71
CA LYS A 306 1.87 -11.92 8.04
C LYS A 306 1.90 -10.82 9.09
N LEU A 307 2.48 -9.65 8.77
CA LEU A 307 2.55 -8.52 9.68
C LEU A 307 1.15 -8.02 10.09
N TRP A 308 0.23 -7.90 9.14
CA TRP A 308 -1.16 -7.55 9.47
C TRP A 308 -1.83 -8.62 10.32
N SER A 309 -1.66 -9.91 9.97
CA SER A 309 -2.21 -11.01 10.75
C SER A 309 -1.68 -11.04 12.18
N TRP A 310 -0.41 -10.66 12.37
CA TRP A 310 0.17 -10.56 13.71
C TRP A 310 -0.35 -9.32 14.45
N LEU A 311 -0.35 -8.16 13.82
CA LEU A 311 -0.81 -6.91 14.45
C LEU A 311 -2.28 -6.99 14.92
N LEU A 312 -3.14 -7.68 14.18
CA LEU A 312 -4.54 -7.86 14.58
C LEU A 312 -4.68 -8.65 15.89
N ARG A 313 -3.76 -9.58 16.18
CA ARG A 313 -3.78 -10.45 17.37
C ARG A 313 -3.14 -9.81 18.60
N VAL A 314 -2.25 -8.83 18.45
CA VAL A 314 -1.56 -8.09 19.51
C VAL A 314 -2.46 -6.95 20.01
#